data_a5d24f84c0ee4ae9860175055c3ef968
#
_entry.id   a5d24f84c0ee4ae9860175055c3ef968
#
_cell.length_a   1.000
_cell.length_b   1.000
_cell.length_c   1.000
_cell.angle_alpha   90.00
_cell.angle_beta   90.00
_cell.angle_gamma   90.00
#
_symmetry.space_group_name_H-M   'P 1'
#
loop_
_entity.id
_entity.type
_entity.pdbx_description
1 polymer ?
#
loop_
_entity_poly.entity_id
_entity_poly.type
_entity_poly.pdbx_seq_one_letter_code
_entity_poly.pdbx_strand_id
1 'polypeptide(L)'
;MRAVIFDIDGTLADVSHRLHHLDGEKDWNAFFKAMADDAPVEPIARLARMLRHNAEARRDIDAVLIVTARPDREDWRRTTLDWLALHDIPYDAIYMRPEGDIRADHLVKAEMLQRILDDGYEPVLVIDDRPQVVRMWREHGITTLQCAPDEPASSAYAGQTLLHMLVGPCAAGKSTFAAATYQPHEIVSTDALRIQLYGDLGHAPEALARVWKLAHGIIRARLEAGVFTVLDATNLKAKDRLRVLELLPRGVFARYVVVDRDLADKLRERDWRSEDLVMKQHRLFRAEEEAILAGDQHSYVTVQDRRAR
;
A
#
# COMPACT_ATOMS: atom_id res chain seq x y z
N MET A 1 18.86 -27.42 4.11
CA MET A 1 19.96 -26.55 3.59
C MET A 1 19.66 -25.11 3.98
N ARG A 2 20.59 -24.45 4.66
CA ARG A 2 20.43 -23.03 5.06
C ARG A 2 20.49 -22.12 3.83
N ALA A 3 19.47 -21.33 3.61
CA ALA A 3 19.32 -20.57 2.40
C ALA A 3 19.16 -19.06 2.65
N VAL A 4 19.70 -18.25 1.75
CA VAL A 4 19.40 -16.82 1.65
C VAL A 4 18.50 -16.59 0.45
N ILE A 5 17.44 -15.80 0.66
CA ILE A 5 16.45 -15.47 -0.37
C ILE A 5 16.67 -14.04 -0.84
N PHE A 6 16.61 -13.84 -2.15
CA PHE A 6 16.54 -12.53 -2.79
C PHE A 6 15.25 -12.40 -3.61
N ASP A 7 14.55 -11.29 -3.43
CA ASP A 7 13.57 -10.85 -4.41
C ASP A 7 14.24 -10.21 -5.62
N ILE A 8 13.50 -10.02 -6.73
CA ILE A 8 14.05 -9.41 -7.95
C ILE A 8 13.61 -7.95 -8.06
N ASP A 9 12.32 -7.71 -8.27
CA ASP A 9 11.78 -6.41 -8.67
C ASP A 9 11.81 -5.42 -7.49
N GLY A 10 12.66 -4.40 -7.60
CA GLY A 10 12.90 -3.45 -6.51
C GLY A 10 14.00 -3.89 -5.52
N THR A 11 14.58 -5.07 -5.70
CA THR A 11 15.63 -5.63 -4.85
C THR A 11 16.91 -5.87 -5.63
N LEU A 12 16.94 -6.88 -6.51
CA LEU A 12 18.07 -7.14 -7.41
C LEU A 12 18.00 -6.29 -8.68
N ALA A 13 16.80 -5.95 -9.13
CA ALA A 13 16.53 -5.20 -10.36
C ALA A 13 15.90 -3.83 -10.04
N ASP A 14 16.44 -2.77 -10.63
CA ASP A 14 15.82 -1.45 -10.64
C ASP A 14 14.71 -1.41 -11.69
N VAL A 15 13.49 -1.32 -11.21
CA VAL A 15 12.28 -1.32 -12.04
C VAL A 15 11.75 0.08 -12.36
N SER A 16 12.47 1.13 -11.96
CA SER A 16 12.00 2.53 -12.03
C SER A 16 11.62 2.95 -13.45
N HIS A 17 12.38 2.51 -14.46
CA HIS A 17 12.15 2.86 -15.87
C HIS A 17 10.80 2.34 -16.42
N ARG A 18 10.20 1.31 -15.81
CA ARG A 18 8.95 0.67 -16.26
C ARG A 18 7.76 0.88 -15.33
N LEU A 19 7.93 1.62 -14.22
CA LEU A 19 6.83 1.92 -13.30
C LEU A 19 5.71 2.72 -13.95
N HIS A 20 6.01 3.54 -14.96
CA HIS A 20 5.02 4.34 -15.69
C HIS A 20 3.92 3.50 -16.36
N HIS A 21 4.17 2.19 -16.65
CA HIS A 21 3.15 1.27 -17.14
C HIS A 21 2.09 0.92 -16.09
N LEU A 22 2.35 1.22 -14.81
CA LEU A 22 1.43 0.97 -13.71
C LEU A 22 0.70 2.24 -13.24
N ASP A 23 0.95 3.39 -13.90
CA ASP A 23 0.27 4.65 -13.64
C ASP A 23 -1.13 4.65 -14.28
N GLY A 24 -2.17 4.99 -13.52
CA GLY A 24 -3.55 5.00 -14.00
C GLY A 24 -4.12 3.60 -14.24
N GLU A 25 -4.46 3.27 -15.49
CA GLU A 25 -4.87 1.91 -15.88
C GLU A 25 -3.62 1.04 -16.03
N LYS A 26 -3.49 0.04 -15.16
CA LYS A 26 -2.26 -0.78 -15.05
C LYS A 26 -2.10 -1.72 -16.25
N ASP A 27 -1.08 -1.51 -17.05
CA ASP A 27 -0.65 -2.43 -18.09
C ASP A 27 0.46 -3.36 -17.60
N TRP A 28 0.07 -4.43 -16.93
CA TRP A 28 1.00 -5.44 -16.43
C TRP A 28 1.78 -6.14 -17.54
N ASN A 29 1.19 -6.25 -18.76
CA ASN A 29 1.85 -6.91 -19.87
C ASN A 29 3.01 -6.06 -20.40
N ALA A 30 2.80 -4.75 -20.59
CA ALA A 30 3.87 -3.81 -20.92
C ALA A 30 4.93 -3.74 -19.82
N PHE A 31 4.50 -3.72 -18.56
CA PHE A 31 5.41 -3.73 -17.41
C PHE A 31 6.35 -4.93 -17.42
N PHE A 32 5.84 -6.16 -17.60
CA PHE A 32 6.70 -7.35 -17.62
C PHE A 32 7.46 -7.53 -18.93
N LYS A 33 7.01 -6.99 -20.06
CA LYS A 33 7.78 -6.99 -21.30
C LYS A 33 9.08 -6.18 -21.22
N ALA A 34 9.07 -5.10 -20.44
CA ALA A 34 10.23 -4.23 -20.29
C ALA A 34 11.28 -4.74 -19.28
N MET A 35 11.04 -5.87 -18.59
CA MET A 35 11.92 -6.36 -17.52
C MET A 35 13.31 -6.82 -17.96
N ALA A 36 13.51 -7.05 -19.27
CA ALA A 36 14.82 -7.39 -19.81
C ALA A 36 15.83 -6.23 -19.70
N ASP A 37 15.32 -5.00 -19.69
CA ASP A 37 16.10 -3.78 -19.67
C ASP A 37 16.33 -3.25 -18.24
N ASP A 38 15.90 -3.98 -17.20
CA ASP A 38 16.12 -3.59 -15.81
C ASP A 38 17.63 -3.49 -15.51
N ALA A 39 18.08 -2.38 -14.95
CA ALA A 39 19.44 -2.29 -14.44
C ALA A 39 19.58 -3.09 -13.12
N PRO A 40 20.72 -3.75 -12.86
CA PRO A 40 20.95 -4.40 -11.58
C PRO A 40 21.13 -3.36 -10.46
N VAL A 41 20.54 -3.62 -9.31
CA VAL A 41 20.86 -2.88 -8.07
C VAL A 41 22.21 -3.39 -7.58
N GLU A 42 23.28 -2.79 -8.08
CA GLU A 42 24.63 -3.33 -7.96
C GLU A 42 25.09 -3.66 -6.53
N PRO A 43 24.75 -2.90 -5.48
CA PRO A 43 25.08 -3.28 -4.10
C PRO A 43 24.46 -4.61 -3.68
N ILE A 44 23.21 -4.87 -4.08
CA ILE A 44 22.49 -6.12 -3.74
C ILE A 44 22.96 -7.28 -4.62
N ALA A 45 23.17 -7.04 -5.91
CA ALA A 45 23.75 -8.02 -6.83
C ALA A 45 25.13 -8.48 -6.35
N ARG A 46 25.96 -7.54 -5.89
CA ARG A 46 27.27 -7.85 -5.31
C ARG A 46 27.15 -8.68 -4.03
N LEU A 47 26.18 -8.37 -3.17
CA LEU A 47 25.92 -9.15 -1.97
C LEU A 47 25.54 -10.59 -2.33
N ALA A 48 24.69 -10.81 -3.32
CA ALA A 48 24.32 -12.16 -3.79
C ALA A 48 25.54 -12.96 -4.27
N ARG A 49 26.42 -12.35 -5.08
CA ARG A 49 27.69 -12.95 -5.55
C ARG A 49 28.62 -13.28 -4.38
N MET A 50 28.76 -12.37 -3.42
CA MET A 50 29.62 -12.57 -2.24
C MET A 50 29.10 -13.72 -1.36
N LEU A 51 27.79 -13.80 -1.14
CA LEU A 51 27.18 -14.86 -0.33
C LEU A 51 27.39 -16.23 -0.98
N ARG A 52 27.23 -16.32 -2.30
CA ARG A 52 27.48 -17.57 -3.04
C ARG A 52 28.93 -18.00 -2.94
N HIS A 53 29.87 -17.10 -3.15
CA HIS A 53 31.30 -17.40 -3.09
C HIS A 53 31.74 -17.83 -1.67
N ASN A 54 31.17 -17.23 -0.62
CA ASN A 54 31.46 -17.60 0.77
C ASN A 54 30.76 -18.91 1.19
N ALA A 55 29.65 -19.28 0.58
CA ALA A 55 28.97 -20.55 0.85
C ALA A 55 29.91 -21.76 0.59
N GLU A 56 30.72 -21.67 -0.46
CA GLU A 56 31.73 -22.69 -0.79
C GLU A 56 32.84 -22.77 0.24
N ALA A 57 33.16 -21.67 0.93
CA ALA A 57 34.30 -21.56 1.82
C ALA A 57 33.98 -21.85 3.32
N ARG A 58 32.77 -21.54 3.79
CA ARG A 58 32.46 -21.50 5.24
C ARG A 58 31.27 -22.37 5.69
N ARG A 59 30.44 -22.91 4.82
CA ARG A 59 29.26 -23.74 5.14
C ARG A 59 28.20 -23.07 6.02
N ASP A 60 28.20 -21.75 6.14
CA ASP A 60 27.22 -21.04 6.95
C ASP A 60 25.91 -20.80 6.17
N ILE A 61 25.99 -20.80 4.85
CA ILE A 61 24.88 -20.68 3.89
C ILE A 61 25.11 -21.73 2.81
N ASP A 62 24.11 -22.57 2.57
CA ASP A 62 24.22 -23.68 1.62
C ASP A 62 23.65 -23.31 0.24
N ALA A 63 22.74 -22.35 0.18
CA ALA A 63 22.03 -21.99 -1.05
C ALA A 63 21.65 -20.51 -1.12
N VAL A 64 21.59 -19.99 -2.36
CA VAL A 64 21.00 -18.71 -2.70
C VAL A 64 19.72 -18.99 -3.51
N LEU A 65 18.59 -18.48 -3.05
CA LEU A 65 17.28 -18.67 -3.69
C LEU A 65 16.76 -17.36 -4.23
N ILE A 66 16.10 -17.43 -5.36
CA ILE A 66 15.33 -16.31 -5.92
C ILE A 66 13.84 -16.57 -5.67
N VAL A 67 13.14 -15.58 -5.08
CA VAL A 67 11.70 -15.65 -4.83
C VAL A 67 11.07 -14.38 -5.37
N THR A 68 10.35 -14.47 -6.47
CA THR A 68 9.83 -13.30 -7.18
C THR A 68 8.34 -13.38 -7.47
N ALA A 69 7.68 -12.21 -7.48
CA ALA A 69 6.29 -12.07 -7.92
C ALA A 69 6.13 -12.02 -9.46
N ARG A 70 7.20 -12.13 -10.23
CA ARG A 70 7.12 -12.29 -11.69
C ARG A 70 6.35 -13.56 -12.03
N PRO A 71 5.35 -13.50 -12.94
CA PRO A 71 4.58 -14.68 -13.31
C PRO A 71 5.44 -15.76 -13.99
N ASP A 72 5.20 -17.01 -13.63
CA ASP A 72 5.88 -18.19 -14.17
C ASP A 72 5.27 -18.58 -15.54
N ARG A 73 5.36 -17.67 -16.49
CA ARG A 73 4.99 -17.85 -17.89
C ARG A 73 6.26 -18.10 -18.71
N GLU A 74 6.23 -18.96 -19.68
CA GLU A 74 7.42 -19.44 -20.37
C GLU A 74 8.35 -18.32 -20.88
N ASP A 75 7.78 -17.31 -21.56
CA ASP A 75 8.53 -16.16 -22.08
C ASP A 75 9.10 -15.28 -20.96
N TRP A 76 8.33 -15.03 -19.92
CA TRP A 76 8.78 -14.20 -18.78
C TRP A 76 9.76 -14.92 -17.87
N ARG A 77 9.57 -16.24 -17.71
CA ARG A 77 10.55 -17.08 -17.01
C ARG A 77 11.89 -17.05 -17.75
N ARG A 78 11.88 -17.27 -19.07
CA ARG A 78 13.10 -17.21 -19.88
C ARG A 78 13.78 -15.85 -19.73
N THR A 79 13.06 -14.74 -19.93
CA THR A 79 13.62 -13.40 -19.79
C THR A 79 14.21 -13.16 -18.39
N THR A 80 13.56 -13.66 -17.35
CA THR A 80 14.07 -13.55 -15.96
C THR A 80 15.37 -14.33 -15.79
N LEU A 81 15.46 -15.56 -16.29
CA LEU A 81 16.66 -16.38 -16.20
C LEU A 81 17.82 -15.79 -17.04
N ASP A 82 17.54 -15.30 -18.25
CA ASP A 82 18.51 -14.62 -19.11
C ASP A 82 19.05 -13.33 -18.43
N TRP A 83 18.16 -12.58 -17.76
CA TRP A 83 18.56 -11.39 -16.99
C TRP A 83 19.48 -11.75 -15.82
N LEU A 84 19.14 -12.78 -15.03
CA LEU A 84 19.98 -13.25 -13.93
C LEU A 84 21.35 -13.68 -14.43
N ALA A 85 21.41 -14.40 -15.55
CA ALA A 85 22.65 -14.84 -16.18
C ALA A 85 23.48 -13.65 -16.71
N LEU A 86 22.83 -12.69 -17.38
CA LEU A 86 23.49 -11.50 -17.94
C LEU A 86 24.21 -10.67 -16.85
N HIS A 87 23.60 -10.58 -15.67
CA HIS A 87 24.12 -9.79 -14.55
C HIS A 87 24.91 -10.61 -13.53
N ASP A 88 25.26 -11.85 -13.88
CA ASP A 88 26.04 -12.76 -13.03
C ASP A 88 25.45 -12.88 -11.61
N ILE A 89 24.12 -13.04 -11.52
CA ILE A 89 23.42 -13.27 -10.26
C ILE A 89 23.33 -14.78 -10.01
N PRO A 90 24.06 -15.31 -9.02
CA PRO A 90 24.05 -16.73 -8.72
C PRO A 90 22.77 -17.12 -7.97
N TYR A 91 22.22 -18.29 -8.28
CA TYR A 91 21.12 -18.91 -7.53
C TYR A 91 21.15 -20.44 -7.67
N ASP A 92 20.56 -21.12 -6.68
CA ASP A 92 20.43 -22.58 -6.67
C ASP A 92 19.01 -23.02 -7.06
N ALA A 93 18.00 -22.21 -6.69
CA ALA A 93 16.61 -22.41 -7.10
C ALA A 93 15.89 -21.08 -7.27
N ILE A 94 14.85 -21.08 -8.10
CA ILE A 94 13.98 -19.94 -8.35
C ILE A 94 12.50 -20.31 -8.18
N TYR A 95 11.79 -19.52 -7.37
CA TYR A 95 10.37 -19.62 -7.12
C TYR A 95 9.67 -18.41 -7.71
N MET A 96 8.79 -18.64 -8.67
CA MET A 96 8.06 -17.60 -9.39
C MET A 96 6.56 -17.72 -9.10
N ARG A 97 5.84 -16.60 -9.25
CA ARG A 97 4.39 -16.56 -9.12
C ARG A 97 3.74 -17.50 -10.13
N PRO A 98 2.80 -18.38 -9.74
CA PRO A 98 2.03 -19.16 -10.69
C PRO A 98 1.36 -18.29 -11.75
N GLU A 99 1.40 -18.70 -13.03
CA GLU A 99 0.72 -17.97 -14.09
C GLU A 99 -0.78 -17.83 -13.77
N GLY A 100 -1.32 -16.63 -13.99
CA GLY A 100 -2.73 -16.32 -13.70
C GLY A 100 -3.05 -16.04 -12.23
N ASP A 101 -2.10 -16.15 -11.32
CA ASP A 101 -2.33 -15.77 -9.91
C ASP A 101 -2.27 -14.25 -9.76
N ILE A 102 -3.41 -13.63 -9.43
CA ILE A 102 -3.57 -12.18 -9.26
C ILE A 102 -3.62 -11.72 -7.79
N ARG A 103 -3.39 -12.63 -6.85
CA ARG A 103 -3.40 -12.32 -5.42
C ARG A 103 -2.25 -11.38 -5.03
N ALA A 104 -2.36 -10.78 -3.87
CA ALA A 104 -1.29 -9.91 -3.33
C ALA A 104 0.02 -10.70 -3.13
N ASP A 105 1.17 -10.05 -3.39
CA ASP A 105 2.50 -10.68 -3.39
C ASP A 105 2.83 -11.42 -2.09
N HIS A 106 2.47 -10.84 -0.94
CA HIS A 106 2.74 -11.45 0.36
C HIS A 106 2.01 -12.79 0.55
N LEU A 107 0.81 -12.95 -0.03
CA LEU A 107 0.07 -14.22 0.02
C LEU A 107 0.73 -15.29 -0.86
N VAL A 108 1.14 -14.88 -2.06
CA VAL A 108 1.81 -15.78 -3.01
C VAL A 108 3.18 -16.20 -2.49
N LYS A 109 3.95 -15.26 -1.95
CA LYS A 109 5.28 -15.57 -1.38
C LYS A 109 5.19 -16.40 -0.10
N ALA A 110 4.10 -16.31 0.68
CA ALA A 110 3.87 -17.21 1.81
C ALA A 110 3.67 -18.67 1.37
N GLU A 111 2.97 -18.90 0.25
CA GLU A 111 2.85 -20.25 -0.33
C GLU A 111 4.17 -20.74 -0.94
N MET A 112 4.96 -19.82 -1.52
CA MET A 112 6.31 -20.16 -1.99
C MET A 112 7.22 -20.56 -0.83
N LEU A 113 7.10 -19.92 0.34
CA LEU A 113 7.82 -20.32 1.54
C LEU A 113 7.53 -21.78 1.91
N GLN A 114 6.27 -22.20 1.85
CA GLN A 114 5.94 -23.60 2.14
C GLN A 114 6.64 -24.55 1.17
N ARG A 115 6.66 -24.24 -0.13
CA ARG A 115 7.39 -25.06 -1.12
C ARG A 115 8.90 -25.08 -0.85
N ILE A 116 9.49 -23.94 -0.48
CA ILE A 116 10.91 -23.84 -0.12
C ILE A 116 11.23 -24.76 1.05
N LEU A 117 10.37 -24.80 2.08
CA LEU A 117 10.52 -25.68 3.22
C LEU A 117 10.37 -27.17 2.81
N ASP A 118 9.38 -27.48 1.98
CA ASP A 118 9.14 -28.82 1.46
C ASP A 118 10.31 -29.33 0.59
N ASP A 119 10.98 -28.44 -0.14
CA ASP A 119 12.19 -28.72 -0.92
C ASP A 119 13.45 -28.88 -0.03
N GLY A 120 13.31 -28.73 1.29
CA GLY A 120 14.36 -28.97 2.27
C GLY A 120 15.29 -27.76 2.50
N TYR A 121 14.90 -26.58 2.08
CA TYR A 121 15.62 -25.35 2.41
C TYR A 121 15.13 -24.77 3.74
N GLU A 122 16.05 -24.15 4.47
CA GLU A 122 15.81 -23.41 5.70
C GLU A 122 16.19 -21.94 5.47
N PRO A 123 15.23 -21.05 5.16
CA PRO A 123 15.53 -19.64 4.97
C PRO A 123 16.04 -18.99 6.27
N VAL A 124 17.27 -18.50 6.24
CA VAL A 124 17.89 -17.83 7.39
C VAL A 124 17.93 -16.31 7.23
N LEU A 125 17.86 -15.83 5.99
CA LEU A 125 17.88 -14.42 5.67
C LEU A 125 17.08 -14.18 4.38
N VAL A 126 16.29 -13.12 4.35
CA VAL A 126 15.59 -12.65 3.15
C VAL A 126 15.97 -11.19 2.89
N ILE A 127 16.15 -10.85 1.62
CA ILE A 127 16.30 -9.49 1.13
C ILE A 127 15.11 -9.20 0.20
N ASP A 128 14.27 -8.22 0.56
CA ASP A 128 13.05 -7.87 -0.16
C ASP A 128 12.77 -6.37 0.04
N ASP A 129 12.16 -5.69 -0.95
CA ASP A 129 11.89 -4.25 -0.86
C ASP A 129 10.51 -3.95 -0.28
N ARG A 130 9.52 -4.80 -0.56
CA ARG A 130 8.12 -4.51 -0.29
C ARG A 130 7.74 -4.67 1.18
N PRO A 131 7.25 -3.61 1.87
CA PRO A 131 6.94 -3.66 3.30
C PRO A 131 5.97 -4.78 3.69
N GLN A 132 4.99 -5.10 2.84
CA GLN A 132 4.00 -6.15 3.10
C GLN A 132 4.63 -7.54 3.07
N VAL A 133 5.55 -7.77 2.12
CA VAL A 133 6.28 -9.02 1.97
C VAL A 133 7.31 -9.16 3.09
N VAL A 134 8.05 -8.10 3.39
CA VAL A 134 8.99 -8.06 4.54
C VAL A 134 8.28 -8.41 5.85
N ARG A 135 7.07 -7.88 6.07
CA ARG A 135 6.26 -8.23 7.25
C ARG A 135 5.92 -9.71 7.26
N MET A 136 5.45 -10.25 6.14
CA MET A 136 5.11 -11.67 6.01
C MET A 136 6.31 -12.56 6.36
N TRP A 137 7.52 -12.30 5.82
CA TRP A 137 8.73 -13.05 6.16
C TRP A 137 9.03 -13.01 7.66
N ARG A 138 8.92 -11.82 8.28
CA ARG A 138 9.19 -11.62 9.71
C ARG A 138 8.15 -12.33 10.59
N GLU A 139 6.88 -12.36 10.19
CA GLU A 139 5.82 -13.11 10.89
C GLU A 139 6.07 -14.62 10.89
N HIS A 140 6.77 -15.12 9.87
CA HIS A 140 7.26 -16.51 9.83
C HIS A 140 8.60 -16.73 10.56
N GLY A 141 9.08 -15.73 11.32
CA GLY A 141 10.30 -15.83 12.12
C GLY A 141 11.61 -15.69 11.34
N ILE A 142 11.56 -15.27 10.08
CA ILE A 142 12.75 -15.17 9.22
C ILE A 142 13.35 -13.76 9.30
N THR A 143 14.65 -13.67 9.57
CA THR A 143 15.38 -12.39 9.52
C THR A 143 15.28 -11.79 8.12
N THR A 144 14.79 -10.54 8.02
CA THR A 144 14.55 -9.89 6.73
C THR A 144 15.18 -8.51 6.70
N LEU A 145 16.07 -8.29 5.73
CA LEU A 145 16.60 -6.99 5.36
C LEU A 145 15.67 -6.37 4.31
N GLN A 146 15.12 -5.23 4.64
CA GLN A 146 14.35 -4.46 3.68
C GLN A 146 15.30 -3.56 2.91
N CYS A 147 15.46 -3.82 1.60
CA CYS A 147 16.08 -2.87 0.70
C CYS A 147 14.99 -2.02 0.05
N ALA A 148 15.27 -0.75 -0.10
CA ALA A 148 14.52 0.12 -0.98
C ALA A 148 15.51 0.54 -2.07
N PRO A 149 15.26 0.21 -3.37
CA PRO A 149 15.93 0.91 -4.45
C PRO A 149 15.59 2.38 -4.28
N ASP A 150 16.43 3.27 -4.74
CA ASP A 150 16.29 4.73 -4.60
C ASP A 150 14.83 5.20 -4.60
N GLU A 151 14.12 4.86 -3.54
CA GLU A 151 12.91 5.58 -3.23
C GLU A 151 13.35 7.00 -2.92
N PRO A 152 12.68 8.01 -3.46
CA PRO A 152 12.98 9.39 -3.13
C PRO A 152 13.15 9.46 -1.61
N ALA A 153 14.22 10.08 -1.15
CA ALA A 153 14.57 10.26 0.26
C ALA A 153 13.28 10.47 1.05
N SER A 154 13.16 9.86 2.24
CA SER A 154 11.97 10.01 3.06
C SER A 154 11.52 11.46 2.96
N SER A 155 10.23 11.68 2.67
CA SER A 155 9.69 13.03 2.49
C SER A 155 10.36 13.99 3.46
N ALA A 156 10.70 15.19 3.04
CA ALA A 156 11.20 16.24 3.95
C ALA A 156 10.29 16.45 5.17
N TYR A 157 9.10 15.87 5.13
CA TYR A 157 8.05 15.90 6.15
C TYR A 157 7.90 14.57 6.91
N ALA A 158 8.86 13.67 6.78
CA ALA A 158 8.85 12.40 7.52
C ALA A 158 8.73 12.64 9.03
N GLY A 159 7.92 11.82 9.70
CA GLY A 159 7.59 11.97 11.12
C GLY A 159 6.45 12.93 11.40
N GLN A 160 5.97 13.70 10.43
CA GLN A 160 4.84 14.63 10.60
C GLN A 160 3.50 13.95 10.29
N THR A 161 2.46 14.30 11.05
CA THR A 161 1.08 13.95 10.73
C THR A 161 0.50 15.06 9.86
N LEU A 162 0.44 14.83 8.55
CA LEU A 162 -0.05 15.83 7.60
C LEU A 162 -1.47 15.57 7.10
N LEU A 163 -2.03 14.40 7.36
CA LEU A 163 -3.39 14.06 6.94
C LEU A 163 -4.27 13.73 8.14
N HIS A 164 -5.34 14.49 8.33
CA HIS A 164 -6.45 14.07 9.16
C HIS A 164 -7.60 13.59 8.28
N MET A 165 -8.03 12.36 8.48
CA MET A 165 -9.15 11.76 7.78
C MET A 165 -10.33 11.67 8.74
N LEU A 166 -11.40 12.45 8.50
CA LEU A 166 -12.61 12.30 9.28
C LEU A 166 -13.31 10.99 8.91
N VAL A 167 -13.68 10.21 9.90
CA VAL A 167 -14.32 8.90 9.71
C VAL A 167 -15.63 8.86 10.49
N GLY A 168 -16.71 8.52 9.81
CA GLY A 168 -18.02 8.44 10.47
C GLY A 168 -19.17 8.51 9.46
N PRO A 169 -20.39 8.04 9.85
CA PRO A 169 -21.55 8.05 8.97
C PRO A 169 -22.01 9.46 8.62
N CYS A 170 -22.89 9.58 7.64
CA CYS A 170 -23.55 10.86 7.36
C CYS A 170 -24.37 11.32 8.58
N ALA A 171 -24.61 12.61 8.67
CA ALA A 171 -25.28 13.26 9.82
C ALA A 171 -24.59 13.01 11.17
N ALA A 172 -23.35 12.55 11.23
CA ALA A 172 -22.59 12.36 12.47
C ALA A 172 -21.96 13.66 13.02
N GLY A 173 -22.04 14.78 12.28
CA GLY A 173 -21.48 16.07 12.69
C GLY A 173 -20.03 16.30 12.22
N LYS A 174 -19.50 15.51 11.28
CA LYS A 174 -18.12 15.63 10.77
C LYS A 174 -17.79 17.02 10.23
N SER A 175 -18.60 17.54 9.32
CA SER A 175 -18.36 18.86 8.69
C SER A 175 -18.50 20.00 9.72
N THR A 176 -19.39 19.87 10.69
CA THR A 176 -19.51 20.80 11.82
C THR A 176 -18.24 20.76 12.68
N PHE A 177 -17.76 19.56 13.01
CA PHE A 177 -16.51 19.38 13.74
C PHE A 177 -15.33 19.96 12.95
N ALA A 178 -15.26 19.68 11.63
CA ALA A 178 -14.21 20.19 10.77
C ALA A 178 -14.17 21.73 10.78
N ALA A 179 -15.32 22.36 10.57
CA ALA A 179 -15.43 23.82 10.54
C ALA A 179 -15.08 24.48 11.90
N ALA A 180 -15.35 23.80 13.01
CA ALA A 180 -15.03 24.29 14.35
C ALA A 180 -13.56 24.08 14.75
N THR A 181 -12.84 23.14 14.09
CA THR A 181 -11.52 22.69 14.53
C THR A 181 -10.39 23.12 13.59
N TYR A 182 -10.66 23.21 12.29
CA TYR A 182 -9.66 23.44 11.25
C TYR A 182 -9.95 24.71 10.45
N GLN A 183 -8.89 25.22 9.80
CA GLN A 183 -9.08 26.37 8.93
C GLN A 183 -9.75 25.95 7.60
N PRO A 184 -10.59 26.80 6.98
CA PRO A 184 -11.30 26.43 5.75
C PRO A 184 -10.37 25.95 4.61
N HIS A 185 -9.17 26.51 4.50
CA HIS A 185 -8.20 26.14 3.48
C HIS A 185 -7.49 24.79 3.74
N GLU A 186 -7.60 24.23 4.95
CA GLU A 186 -7.05 22.92 5.31
C GLU A 186 -8.01 21.79 4.89
N ILE A 187 -9.29 22.10 4.70
CA ILE A 187 -10.34 21.11 4.51
C ILE A 187 -10.57 20.81 3.02
N VAL A 188 -10.42 19.54 2.65
CA VAL A 188 -10.84 18.98 1.37
C VAL A 188 -12.14 18.22 1.61
N SER A 189 -13.27 18.82 1.26
CA SER A 189 -14.60 18.23 1.45
C SER A 189 -15.15 17.69 0.13
N THR A 190 -15.50 16.39 0.10
CA THR A 190 -16.12 15.77 -1.08
C THR A 190 -17.49 16.36 -1.40
N ASP A 191 -18.23 16.81 -0.40
CA ASP A 191 -19.52 17.46 -0.60
C ASP A 191 -19.33 18.88 -1.18
N ALA A 192 -18.34 19.64 -0.69
CA ALA A 192 -18.00 20.95 -1.24
C ALA A 192 -17.53 20.85 -2.71
N LEU A 193 -16.66 19.88 -3.02
CA LEU A 193 -16.22 19.64 -4.40
C LEU A 193 -17.40 19.24 -5.32
N ARG A 194 -18.38 18.48 -4.80
CA ARG A 194 -19.57 18.12 -5.55
C ARG A 194 -20.41 19.36 -5.89
N ILE A 195 -20.61 20.24 -4.92
CA ILE A 195 -21.32 21.52 -5.13
C ILE A 195 -20.57 22.39 -6.14
N GLN A 196 -19.24 22.49 -6.04
CA GLN A 196 -18.44 23.25 -7.00
C GLN A 196 -18.53 22.73 -8.43
N LEU A 197 -18.57 21.40 -8.62
CA LEU A 197 -18.59 20.78 -9.94
C LEU A 197 -20.00 20.76 -10.56
N TYR A 198 -21.04 20.60 -9.74
CA TYR A 198 -22.36 20.27 -10.23
C TYR A 198 -23.50 21.15 -9.70
N GLY A 199 -23.22 22.01 -8.73
CA GLY A 199 -24.21 22.91 -8.14
C GLY A 199 -25.09 22.28 -7.06
N ASP A 200 -25.06 20.95 -6.88
CA ASP A 200 -25.85 20.23 -5.88
C ASP A 200 -25.19 18.94 -5.38
N LEU A 201 -25.88 18.19 -4.52
CA LEU A 201 -25.38 16.94 -3.90
C LEU A 201 -26.00 15.66 -4.49
N GLY A 202 -26.95 15.78 -5.42
CA GLY A 202 -27.81 14.67 -5.89
C GLY A 202 -27.37 14.02 -7.19
N HIS A 203 -26.12 13.60 -7.36
CA HIS A 203 -25.61 13.13 -8.64
C HIS A 203 -25.33 11.63 -8.73
N ALA A 204 -25.28 11.16 -10.00
CA ALA A 204 -25.03 9.78 -10.39
C ALA A 204 -23.66 9.26 -9.90
N PRO A 205 -23.45 7.91 -9.84
CA PRO A 205 -22.20 7.28 -9.42
C PRO A 205 -20.95 7.78 -10.16
N GLU A 206 -21.09 8.12 -11.46
CA GLU A 206 -19.99 8.63 -12.30
C GLU A 206 -19.50 10.01 -11.82
N ALA A 207 -20.43 10.84 -11.34
CA ALA A 207 -20.12 12.15 -10.75
C ALA A 207 -19.28 11.96 -9.46
N LEU A 208 -19.62 10.97 -8.63
CA LEU A 208 -18.84 10.62 -7.44
C LEU A 208 -17.40 10.22 -7.77
N ALA A 209 -17.20 9.41 -8.81
CA ALA A 209 -15.86 9.02 -9.24
C ALA A 209 -14.98 10.22 -9.63
N ARG A 210 -15.56 11.21 -10.33
CA ARG A 210 -14.86 12.46 -10.69
C ARG A 210 -14.52 13.31 -9.47
N VAL A 211 -15.44 13.43 -8.51
CA VAL A 211 -15.20 14.13 -7.23
C VAL A 211 -14.05 13.50 -6.48
N TRP A 212 -14.03 12.17 -6.36
CA TRP A 212 -12.93 11.46 -5.69
C TRP A 212 -11.60 11.60 -6.44
N LYS A 213 -11.60 11.55 -7.76
CA LYS A 213 -10.38 11.79 -8.56
C LYS A 213 -9.80 13.19 -8.28
N LEU A 214 -10.66 14.20 -8.21
CA LEU A 214 -10.24 15.58 -7.90
C LEU A 214 -9.75 15.68 -6.45
N ALA A 215 -10.49 15.14 -5.48
CA ALA A 215 -10.10 15.13 -4.06
C ALA A 215 -8.72 14.48 -3.86
N HIS A 216 -8.49 13.30 -4.46
CA HIS A 216 -7.20 12.62 -4.39
C HIS A 216 -6.07 13.45 -5.02
N GLY A 217 -6.31 14.10 -6.16
CA GLY A 217 -5.34 15.00 -6.79
C GLY A 217 -4.95 16.18 -5.89
N ILE A 218 -5.94 16.83 -5.26
CA ILE A 218 -5.71 17.94 -4.32
C ILE A 218 -4.95 17.44 -3.09
N ILE A 219 -5.38 16.33 -2.47
CA ILE A 219 -4.74 15.76 -1.29
C ILE A 219 -3.28 15.42 -1.60
N ARG A 220 -3.01 14.70 -2.70
CA ARG A 220 -1.65 14.35 -3.12
C ARG A 220 -0.77 15.58 -3.26
N ALA A 221 -1.18 16.58 -4.05
CA ALA A 221 -0.41 17.78 -4.28
C ALA A 221 -0.09 18.53 -2.98
N ARG A 222 -1.05 18.58 -2.05
CA ARG A 222 -0.87 19.23 -0.74
C ARG A 222 0.12 18.45 0.14
N LEU A 223 -0.01 17.14 0.23
CA LEU A 223 0.86 16.29 1.04
C LEU A 223 2.30 16.28 0.51
N GLU A 224 2.49 16.27 -0.81
CA GLU A 224 3.81 16.40 -1.46
C GLU A 224 4.47 17.75 -1.16
N ALA A 225 3.67 18.80 -1.02
CA ALA A 225 4.13 20.14 -0.62
C ALA A 225 4.26 20.32 0.92
N GLY A 226 4.02 19.29 1.72
CA GLY A 226 4.06 19.36 3.18
C GLY A 226 2.91 20.13 3.80
N VAL A 227 1.82 20.32 3.07
CA VAL A 227 0.67 21.10 3.54
C VAL A 227 -0.30 20.20 4.32
N PHE A 228 -0.52 20.53 5.58
CA PHE A 228 -1.51 19.87 6.41
C PHE A 228 -2.89 19.86 5.76
N THR A 229 -3.55 18.70 5.77
CA THR A 229 -4.78 18.46 5.02
C THR A 229 -5.79 17.67 5.85
N VAL A 230 -7.03 18.08 5.79
CA VAL A 230 -8.17 17.40 6.40
C VAL A 230 -9.11 16.90 5.32
N LEU A 231 -9.35 15.59 5.27
CA LEU A 231 -10.35 15.02 4.37
C LEU A 231 -11.70 14.91 5.09
N ASP A 232 -12.65 15.72 4.67
CA ASP A 232 -14.05 15.65 5.11
C ASP A 232 -14.87 14.81 4.13
N ALA A 233 -15.00 13.54 4.47
CA ALA A 233 -15.85 12.55 3.80
C ALA A 233 -16.28 11.49 4.83
N THR A 234 -17.11 10.51 4.42
CA THR A 234 -17.56 9.46 5.37
C THR A 234 -16.46 8.45 5.68
N ASN A 235 -15.62 8.10 4.73
CA ASN A 235 -14.46 7.21 4.85
C ASN A 235 -14.76 5.87 5.57
N LEU A 236 -15.98 5.32 5.36
CA LEU A 236 -16.45 4.15 6.11
C LEU A 236 -15.81 2.84 5.67
N LYS A 237 -15.53 2.67 4.38
CA LYS A 237 -14.99 1.41 3.85
C LYS A 237 -13.48 1.39 3.93
N ALA A 238 -12.91 0.29 4.43
CA ALA A 238 -11.45 0.11 4.50
C ALA A 238 -10.74 0.39 3.16
N LYS A 239 -11.31 -0.10 2.04
CA LYS A 239 -10.74 0.13 0.71
C LYS A 239 -10.68 1.62 0.30
N ASP A 240 -11.62 2.44 0.76
CA ASP A 240 -11.64 3.87 0.44
C ASP A 240 -10.63 4.62 1.31
N ARG A 241 -10.47 4.21 2.59
CA ARG A 241 -9.42 4.72 3.48
C ARG A 241 -8.02 4.36 2.95
N LEU A 242 -7.83 3.10 2.53
CA LEU A 242 -6.54 2.64 1.97
C LEU A 242 -6.11 3.47 0.76
N ARG A 243 -7.02 3.75 -0.19
CA ARG A 243 -6.73 4.59 -1.36
C ARG A 243 -6.26 6.00 -1.01
N VAL A 244 -6.76 6.56 0.08
CA VAL A 244 -6.30 7.86 0.57
C VAL A 244 -4.95 7.74 1.27
N LEU A 245 -4.72 6.68 2.03
CA LEU A 245 -3.43 6.42 2.69
C LEU A 245 -2.30 6.18 1.67
N GLU A 246 -2.60 5.61 0.50
CA GLU A 246 -1.66 5.45 -0.61
C GLU A 246 -1.16 6.78 -1.21
N LEU A 247 -1.80 7.90 -0.87
CA LEU A 247 -1.35 9.25 -1.28
C LEU A 247 -0.30 9.84 -0.34
N LEU A 248 -0.06 9.22 0.84
CA LEU A 248 0.89 9.73 1.81
C LEU A 248 2.33 9.62 1.26
N PRO A 249 3.10 10.70 1.30
CA PRO A 249 4.53 10.61 1.08
C PRO A 249 5.18 9.71 2.13
N ARG A 250 6.29 9.09 1.78
CA ARG A 250 6.98 8.16 2.69
C ARG A 250 7.36 8.81 4.02
N GLY A 251 7.06 8.10 5.11
CA GLY A 251 7.35 8.55 6.46
C GLY A 251 6.39 9.61 7.01
N VAL A 252 5.42 10.06 6.21
CA VAL A 252 4.34 10.93 6.66
C VAL A 252 3.23 10.11 7.28
N PHE A 253 2.65 10.62 8.36
CA PHE A 253 1.60 9.95 9.12
C PHE A 253 0.22 10.52 8.80
N ALA A 254 -0.80 9.67 8.99
CA ALA A 254 -2.19 10.05 8.99
C ALA A 254 -2.81 9.89 10.37
N ARG A 255 -3.93 10.59 10.57
CA ARG A 255 -4.80 10.40 11.74
C ARG A 255 -6.23 10.20 11.31
N TYR A 256 -6.85 9.12 11.79
CA TYR A 256 -8.30 8.98 11.74
C TYR A 256 -8.90 9.79 12.89
N VAL A 257 -9.81 10.67 12.54
CA VAL A 257 -10.63 11.42 13.50
C VAL A 257 -12.03 10.87 13.43
N VAL A 258 -12.37 10.01 14.38
CA VAL A 258 -13.66 9.28 14.40
C VAL A 258 -14.71 10.17 15.02
N VAL A 259 -15.75 10.49 14.24
CA VAL A 259 -16.86 11.34 14.66
C VAL A 259 -18.15 10.57 14.47
N ASP A 260 -18.84 10.32 15.56
CA ASP A 260 -20.18 9.71 15.55
C ASP A 260 -21.02 10.24 16.72
N ARG A 261 -22.31 10.06 16.62
CA ARG A 261 -23.32 10.36 17.64
C ARG A 261 -24.46 9.35 17.58
N ASP A 262 -25.40 9.42 18.50
CA ASP A 262 -26.51 8.48 18.56
C ASP A 262 -27.32 8.46 17.25
N LEU A 263 -27.88 7.29 16.93
CA LEU A 263 -28.66 7.10 15.72
C LEU A 263 -29.90 8.03 15.68
N ALA A 264 -30.56 8.23 16.83
CA ALA A 264 -31.71 9.10 16.92
C ALA A 264 -31.36 10.54 16.54
N ASP A 265 -30.20 11.03 16.96
CA ASP A 265 -29.72 12.38 16.62
C ASP A 265 -29.38 12.50 15.15
N LYS A 266 -28.75 11.47 14.58
CA LYS A 266 -28.46 11.40 13.13
C LYS A 266 -29.76 11.44 12.29
N LEU A 267 -30.79 10.73 12.71
CA LEU A 267 -32.08 10.71 12.03
C LEU A 267 -32.82 12.02 12.14
N ARG A 268 -32.73 12.70 13.29
CA ARG A 268 -33.34 14.01 13.52
C ARG A 268 -32.68 15.12 12.69
N GLU A 269 -31.36 15.08 12.56
CA GLU A 269 -30.56 16.11 11.90
C GLU A 269 -30.00 15.70 10.53
N ARG A 270 -30.71 14.81 9.85
CA ARG A 270 -30.23 14.22 8.56
C ARG A 270 -30.26 15.16 7.35
N ASP A 271 -30.80 16.36 7.49
CA ASP A 271 -30.99 17.35 6.40
C ASP A 271 -31.75 16.74 5.20
N TRP A 272 -31.19 16.86 4.00
CA TRP A 272 -31.71 16.31 2.75
C TRP A 272 -31.54 14.79 2.59
N ARG A 273 -30.79 14.14 3.49
CA ARG A 273 -30.44 12.71 3.40
C ARG A 273 -31.65 11.84 3.77
N SER A 274 -31.86 10.76 2.99
CA SER A 274 -32.91 9.80 3.31
C SER A 274 -32.60 9.03 4.58
N GLU A 275 -33.62 8.61 5.30
CA GLU A 275 -33.50 7.75 6.48
C GLU A 275 -32.75 6.45 6.17
N ASP A 276 -33.09 5.83 5.02
CA ASP A 276 -32.42 4.60 4.57
C ASP A 276 -30.90 4.80 4.39
N LEU A 277 -30.47 5.94 3.87
CA LEU A 277 -29.05 6.24 3.71
C LEU A 277 -28.36 6.36 5.07
N VAL A 278 -28.97 7.07 6.01
CA VAL A 278 -28.45 7.22 7.38
C VAL A 278 -28.33 5.87 8.08
N MET A 279 -29.39 5.05 8.01
CA MET A 279 -29.43 3.70 8.57
C MET A 279 -28.38 2.77 7.94
N LYS A 280 -28.24 2.80 6.62
CA LYS A 280 -27.26 2.02 5.88
C LYS A 280 -25.82 2.38 6.31
N GLN A 281 -25.52 3.66 6.38
CA GLN A 281 -24.19 4.13 6.76
C GLN A 281 -23.90 3.90 8.24
N HIS A 282 -24.89 4.01 9.11
CA HIS A 282 -24.76 3.67 10.53
C HIS A 282 -24.39 2.19 10.70
N ARG A 283 -25.10 1.27 10.03
CA ARG A 283 -24.77 -0.18 10.07
C ARG A 283 -23.38 -0.46 9.53
N LEU A 284 -23.00 0.19 8.42
CA LEU A 284 -21.66 0.03 7.85
C LEU A 284 -20.57 0.53 8.81
N PHE A 285 -20.80 1.66 9.46
CA PHE A 285 -19.86 2.17 10.45
C PHE A 285 -19.66 1.20 11.60
N ARG A 286 -20.75 0.62 12.13
CA ARG A 286 -20.67 -0.37 13.22
C ARG A 286 -19.94 -1.64 12.80
N ALA A 287 -20.10 -2.07 11.54
CA ALA A 287 -19.39 -3.24 11.00
C ALA A 287 -17.88 -3.01 10.82
N GLU A 288 -17.48 -1.77 10.56
CA GLU A 288 -16.07 -1.38 10.33
C GLU A 288 -15.41 -0.78 11.60
N GLU A 289 -16.14 -0.64 12.70
CA GLU A 289 -15.73 0.14 13.88
C GLU A 289 -14.41 -0.36 14.48
N GLU A 290 -14.25 -1.65 14.63
CA GLU A 290 -13.03 -2.25 15.20
C GLU A 290 -11.81 -1.95 14.31
N ALA A 291 -11.93 -2.13 13.00
CA ALA A 291 -10.85 -1.84 12.05
C ALA A 291 -10.51 -0.34 12.03
N ILE A 292 -11.52 0.53 12.07
CA ILE A 292 -11.34 1.99 12.14
C ILE A 292 -10.56 2.37 13.41
N LEU A 293 -10.97 1.85 14.57
CA LEU A 293 -10.34 2.17 15.86
C LEU A 293 -8.94 1.58 15.99
N ALA A 294 -8.65 0.51 15.26
CA ALA A 294 -7.31 -0.06 15.12
C ALA A 294 -6.44 0.64 14.04
N GLY A 295 -6.95 1.73 13.41
CA GLY A 295 -6.24 2.41 12.31
C GLY A 295 -5.99 1.50 11.11
N ASP A 296 -6.91 0.56 10.85
CA ASP A 296 -6.77 -0.51 9.85
C ASP A 296 -5.44 -1.29 10.00
N GLN A 297 -4.86 -1.32 11.21
CA GLN A 297 -3.57 -1.93 11.56
C GLN A 297 -2.35 -1.32 10.85
N HIS A 298 -2.46 -0.09 10.34
CA HIS A 298 -1.32 0.61 9.73
C HIS A 298 -0.50 1.35 10.80
N SER A 299 0.79 1.07 10.89
CA SER A 299 1.72 1.68 11.88
C SER A 299 1.89 3.19 11.72
N TYR A 300 1.55 3.75 10.57
CA TYR A 300 1.61 5.18 10.27
C TYR A 300 0.25 5.88 10.43
N VAL A 301 -0.76 5.20 10.99
CA VAL A 301 -2.07 5.76 11.29
C VAL A 301 -2.28 5.81 12.79
N THR A 302 -2.60 7.00 13.31
CA THR A 302 -3.09 7.19 14.68
C THR A 302 -4.59 7.39 14.67
N VAL A 303 -5.27 7.10 15.78
CA VAL A 303 -6.73 7.27 15.88
C VAL A 303 -7.08 8.23 17.00
N GLN A 304 -7.95 9.18 16.70
CA GLN A 304 -8.55 10.11 17.66
C GLN A 304 -10.05 9.86 17.70
N ASP A 305 -10.53 9.25 18.76
CA ASP A 305 -11.96 9.02 18.98
C ASP A 305 -12.63 10.27 19.55
N ARG A 306 -13.58 10.82 18.80
CA ARG A 306 -14.37 12.01 19.13
C ARG A 306 -15.86 11.71 19.15
N ARG A 307 -16.24 10.45 19.33
CA ARG A 307 -17.65 10.06 19.44
C ARG A 307 -18.22 10.64 20.74
N ALA A 308 -19.46 11.16 20.66
CA ALA A 308 -20.21 11.49 21.86
C ALA A 308 -20.43 10.20 22.68
N ARG A 309 -20.01 10.21 23.92
CA ARG A 309 -20.24 9.12 24.88
C ARG A 309 -21.56 9.31 25.58
#